data_d5d4c2a4516f5b886cf332eeaa9b29b7
#
_entry.id   d5d4c2a4516f5b886cf332eeaa9b29b7
#
_cell.length_a   1.000
_cell.length_b   1.000
_cell.length_c   1.000
_cell.angle_alpha   90.00
_cell.angle_beta   90.00
_cell.angle_gamma   90.00
#
_symmetry.space_group_name_H-M   'P 1'
#
loop_
_entity.id
_entity.type
_entity.pdbx_description
1 polymer ?
#
loop_
_entity_poly.entity_id
_entity_poly.type
_entity_poly.pdbx_seq_one_letter_code
_entity_poly.pdbx_strand_id
1 'polypeptide(L)'
;MAARAPVKATSSLFQKLQKWYYNAAGFNKYGLMRDDTLYEDNDVKEAVRRLPENLYNERIFRMKRAFDLSMKHQILPKERWTKYEQDVHYLEPYLKEVICERKEKEEWNKK
;
A
#
# COMPACT_ATOMS: atom_id res chain seq x y z
N MET A 1 -6.93 40.83 5.70
CA MET A 1 -6.91 39.42 6.11
C MET A 1 -6.19 38.60 5.08
N ALA A 2 -5.14 37.98 5.51
CA ALA A 2 -4.46 37.05 4.62
C ALA A 2 -5.45 35.96 4.23
N ALA A 3 -5.78 35.91 2.97
CA ALA A 3 -6.60 34.83 2.48
C ALA A 3 -5.80 33.55 2.64
N ARG A 4 -6.23 32.72 3.55
CA ARG A 4 -5.74 31.35 3.53
C ARG A 4 -6.09 30.75 2.18
N ALA A 5 -5.09 30.27 1.48
CA ALA A 5 -5.36 29.42 0.34
C ALA A 5 -6.43 28.42 0.77
N PRO A 6 -7.52 28.28 0.01
CA PRO A 6 -8.56 27.36 0.40
C PRO A 6 -7.94 25.99 0.64
N VAL A 7 -8.18 25.44 1.81
CA VAL A 7 -7.68 24.11 2.17
C VAL A 7 -8.06 23.09 1.10
N LYS A 8 -9.22 23.29 0.48
CA LYS A 8 -9.68 22.47 -0.64
C LYS A 8 -8.78 22.55 -1.86
N ALA A 9 -8.28 23.74 -2.22
CA ALA A 9 -7.42 23.90 -3.40
C ALA A 9 -6.05 23.25 -3.17
N THR A 10 -5.46 23.46 -1.99
CA THR A 10 -4.18 22.84 -1.61
C THR A 10 -4.32 21.33 -1.52
N SER A 11 -5.40 20.86 -0.89
CA SER A 11 -5.69 19.44 -0.76
C SER A 11 -5.93 18.80 -2.12
N SER A 12 -6.67 19.47 -3.02
CA SER A 12 -6.93 18.96 -4.36
C SER A 12 -5.66 18.85 -5.19
N LEU A 13 -4.79 19.88 -5.13
CA LEU A 13 -3.50 19.83 -5.83
C LEU A 13 -2.61 18.72 -5.30
N PHE A 14 -2.56 18.56 -3.97
CA PHE A 14 -1.80 17.50 -3.32
C PHE A 14 -2.32 16.12 -3.73
N GLN A 15 -3.64 15.95 -3.77
CA GLN A 15 -4.25 14.71 -4.22
C GLN A 15 -3.93 14.38 -5.68
N LYS A 16 -3.95 15.38 -6.55
CA LYS A 16 -3.58 15.21 -7.95
C LYS A 16 -2.12 14.80 -8.09
N LEU A 17 -1.24 15.39 -7.29
CA LEU A 17 0.17 15.05 -7.27
C LEU A 17 0.39 13.63 -6.78
N GLN A 18 -0.31 13.22 -5.72
CA GLN A 18 -0.26 11.86 -5.20
C GLN A 18 -0.74 10.85 -6.23
N LYS A 19 -1.83 11.15 -6.93
CA LYS A 19 -2.37 10.28 -7.97
C LYS A 19 -1.40 10.16 -9.13
N TRP A 20 -0.80 11.27 -9.56
CA TRP A 20 0.22 11.26 -10.59
C TRP A 20 1.41 10.40 -10.18
N TYR A 21 1.90 10.58 -8.97
CA TYR A 21 3.02 9.80 -8.43
C TYR A 21 2.69 8.31 -8.37
N TYR A 22 1.47 7.99 -7.93
CA TYR A 22 0.98 6.62 -7.88
C TYR A 22 1.07 5.94 -9.25
N ASN A 23 0.60 6.64 -10.28
CA ASN A 23 0.65 6.11 -11.65
C ASN A 23 2.09 6.05 -12.19
N ALA A 24 2.93 7.01 -11.82
CA ALA A 24 4.33 7.05 -12.25
C ALA A 24 5.16 5.92 -11.63
N ALA A 25 4.82 5.49 -10.42
CA ALA A 25 5.52 4.38 -9.75
C ALA A 25 5.41 3.07 -10.52
N GLY A 26 4.31 2.84 -11.23
CA GLY A 26 4.19 1.73 -12.16
C GLY A 26 3.76 0.38 -11.60
N PHE A 27 3.66 0.24 -10.27
CA PHE A 27 3.25 -1.05 -9.71
C PHE A 27 1.80 -1.41 -10.04
N ASN A 28 0.95 -0.42 -10.28
CA ASN A 28 -0.44 -0.63 -10.65
C ASN A 28 -0.59 -1.33 -12.01
N LYS A 29 0.41 -1.21 -12.88
CA LYS A 29 0.41 -1.86 -14.19
C LYS A 29 0.48 -3.38 -14.08
N TYR A 30 0.99 -3.88 -12.96
CA TYR A 30 1.04 -5.31 -12.66
C TYR A 30 -0.15 -5.77 -11.81
N GLY A 31 -1.07 -4.87 -11.50
CA GLY A 31 -2.24 -5.16 -10.67
C GLY A 31 -1.95 -5.22 -9.18
N LEU A 32 -0.80 -4.69 -8.76
CA LEU A 32 -0.44 -4.64 -7.34
C LEU A 32 -1.11 -3.45 -6.64
N MET A 33 -1.43 -3.63 -5.37
CA MET A 33 -1.86 -2.55 -4.49
C MET A 33 -0.65 -1.98 -3.75
N ARG A 34 -0.78 -0.77 -3.21
CA ARG A 34 0.29 -0.13 -2.46
C ARG A 34 0.84 -1.03 -1.34
N ASP A 35 -0.06 -1.65 -0.58
CA ASP A 35 0.33 -2.50 0.55
C ASP A 35 1.00 -3.80 0.11
N ASP A 36 0.85 -4.20 -1.15
CA ASP A 36 1.57 -5.34 -1.71
C ASP A 36 3.05 -5.04 -1.95
N THR A 37 3.42 -3.76 -2.06
CA THR A 37 4.76 -3.31 -2.44
C THR A 37 5.64 -2.93 -1.24
N LEU A 38 5.11 -3.01 -0.03
CA LEU A 38 5.86 -2.66 1.17
C LEU A 38 7.03 -3.61 1.38
N TYR A 39 8.17 -3.05 1.81
CA TYR A 39 9.33 -3.85 2.15
C TYR A 39 9.01 -4.78 3.33
N GLU A 40 9.32 -6.05 3.18
CA GLU A 40 9.00 -7.06 4.19
C GLU A 40 10.04 -7.07 5.32
N ASP A 41 9.91 -6.12 6.24
CA ASP A 41 10.63 -6.18 7.50
C ASP A 41 9.86 -7.06 8.51
N ASN A 42 10.36 -7.14 9.74
CA ASN A 42 9.73 -7.98 10.76
C ASN A 42 8.30 -7.56 11.07
N ASP A 43 8.03 -6.26 11.08
CA ASP A 43 6.70 -5.73 11.38
C ASP A 43 5.71 -6.11 10.26
N VAL A 44 6.13 -5.97 9.00
CA VAL A 44 5.28 -6.31 7.86
C VAL A 44 5.02 -7.83 7.81
N LYS A 45 6.02 -8.65 8.07
CA LYS A 45 5.85 -10.11 8.13
C LYS A 45 4.81 -10.52 9.17
N GLU A 46 4.87 -9.91 10.35
CA GLU A 46 3.91 -10.21 11.40
C GLU A 46 2.51 -9.72 11.04
N ALA A 47 2.40 -8.55 10.42
CA ALA A 47 1.13 -8.02 9.96
C ALA A 47 0.49 -8.94 8.90
N VAL A 48 1.30 -9.42 7.96
CA VAL A 48 0.82 -10.37 6.94
C VAL A 48 0.32 -11.67 7.57
N ARG A 49 1.03 -12.16 8.59
CA ARG A 49 0.61 -13.36 9.32
C ARG A 49 -0.77 -13.20 9.97
N ARG A 50 -1.11 -11.98 10.38
CA ARG A 50 -2.39 -11.68 11.04
C ARG A 50 -3.54 -11.44 10.07
N LEU A 51 -3.30 -11.39 8.77
CA LEU A 51 -4.36 -11.17 7.78
C LEU A 51 -5.37 -12.30 7.78
N PRO A 52 -6.67 -11.99 7.56
CA PRO A 52 -7.66 -13.02 7.28
C PRO A 52 -7.27 -13.83 6.04
N GLU A 53 -7.67 -15.08 5.99
CA GLU A 53 -7.30 -16.00 4.92
C GLU A 53 -7.64 -15.46 3.52
N ASN A 54 -8.81 -14.87 3.37
CA ASN A 54 -9.24 -14.34 2.09
C ASN A 54 -8.33 -13.19 1.60
N LEU A 55 -7.95 -12.28 2.49
CA LEU A 55 -7.05 -11.17 2.15
C LEU A 55 -5.64 -11.67 1.86
N TYR A 56 -5.17 -12.63 2.63
CA TYR A 56 -3.87 -13.25 2.40
C TYR A 56 -3.81 -13.92 1.03
N ASN A 57 -4.82 -14.69 0.68
CA ASN A 57 -4.88 -15.40 -0.60
C ASN A 57 -4.93 -14.42 -1.78
N GLU A 58 -5.68 -13.34 -1.66
CA GLU A 58 -5.72 -12.29 -2.68
C GLU A 58 -4.36 -11.62 -2.87
N ARG A 59 -3.67 -11.35 -1.76
CA ARG A 59 -2.32 -10.80 -1.80
C ARG A 59 -1.36 -11.71 -2.55
N ILE A 60 -1.37 -13.00 -2.23
CA ILE A 60 -0.51 -14.00 -2.88
C ILE A 60 -0.84 -14.09 -4.37
N PHE A 61 -2.11 -14.08 -4.73
CA PHE A 61 -2.53 -14.10 -6.14
C PHE A 61 -1.98 -12.90 -6.90
N ARG A 62 -2.10 -11.70 -6.33
CA ARG A 62 -1.58 -10.50 -6.97
C ARG A 62 -0.06 -10.53 -7.14
N MET A 63 0.66 -11.01 -6.14
CA MET A 63 2.12 -11.12 -6.19
C MET A 63 2.57 -12.13 -7.23
N LYS A 64 1.93 -13.29 -7.29
CA LYS A 64 2.24 -14.31 -8.29
C LYS A 64 1.99 -13.82 -9.72
N ARG A 65 0.85 -13.14 -9.90
CA ARG A 65 0.51 -12.56 -11.21
C ARG A 65 1.53 -11.50 -11.62
N ALA A 66 1.89 -10.61 -10.71
CA ALA A 66 2.88 -9.57 -10.98
C ALA A 66 4.24 -10.14 -11.31
N PHE A 67 4.67 -11.16 -10.59
CA PHE A 67 5.92 -11.85 -10.84
C PHE A 67 5.94 -12.49 -12.22
N ASP A 68 4.86 -13.19 -12.59
CA ASP A 68 4.73 -13.82 -13.91
C ASP A 68 4.78 -12.79 -15.04
N LEU A 69 4.03 -11.69 -14.89
CA LEU A 69 4.04 -10.62 -15.89
C LEU A 69 5.42 -9.99 -16.02
N SER A 70 6.09 -9.76 -14.90
CA SER A 70 7.43 -9.19 -14.90
C SER A 70 8.43 -10.09 -15.63
N MET A 71 8.36 -11.40 -15.40
CA MET A 71 9.24 -12.35 -16.07
C MET A 71 9.02 -12.41 -17.57
N LYS A 72 7.78 -12.21 -18.02
CA LYS A 72 7.42 -12.19 -19.44
C LYS A 72 7.62 -10.82 -20.09
N HIS A 73 8.06 -9.82 -19.33
CA HIS A 73 8.18 -8.43 -19.78
C HIS A 73 6.85 -7.89 -20.31
N GLN A 74 5.75 -8.24 -19.65
CA GLN A 74 4.40 -7.84 -20.01
C GLN A 74 3.74 -7.08 -18.87
N ILE A 75 2.74 -6.26 -19.22
CA ILE A 75 1.91 -5.56 -18.25
C ILE A 75 0.45 -5.89 -18.52
N LEU A 76 -0.41 -5.67 -17.53
CA LEU A 76 -1.85 -5.87 -17.71
C LEU A 76 -2.42 -4.85 -18.69
N PRO A 77 -3.53 -5.17 -19.38
CA PRO A 77 -4.28 -4.17 -20.13
C PRO A 77 -4.68 -3.01 -19.21
N LYS A 78 -4.72 -1.81 -19.78
CA LYS A 78 -4.97 -0.59 -19.01
C LYS A 78 -6.25 -0.67 -18.17
N GLU A 79 -7.28 -1.34 -18.65
CA GLU A 79 -8.55 -1.51 -17.94
C GLU A 79 -8.40 -2.33 -16.66
N ARG A 80 -7.34 -3.13 -16.55
CA ARG A 80 -7.09 -4.00 -15.41
C ARG A 80 -6.05 -3.44 -14.44
N TRP A 81 -5.49 -2.27 -14.72
CA TRP A 81 -4.54 -1.63 -13.80
C TRP A 81 -5.28 -1.25 -12.52
N THR A 82 -4.60 -1.39 -11.39
CA THR A 82 -5.13 -0.93 -10.12
C THR A 82 -5.30 0.59 -10.16
N LYS A 83 -6.50 1.05 -9.90
CA LYS A 83 -6.80 2.50 -9.86
C LYS A 83 -6.52 3.03 -8.47
N TYR A 84 -6.06 4.27 -8.41
CA TYR A 84 -5.76 4.93 -7.13
C TYR A 84 -6.96 4.87 -6.18
N GLU A 85 -8.16 5.09 -6.69
CA GLU A 85 -9.39 5.08 -5.90
C GLU A 85 -9.80 3.68 -5.43
N GLN A 86 -9.30 2.64 -6.09
CA GLN A 86 -9.61 1.24 -5.77
C GLN A 86 -8.54 0.58 -4.92
N ASP A 87 -7.43 1.29 -4.67
CA ASP A 87 -6.34 0.76 -3.85
C ASP A 87 -6.77 0.76 -2.39
N VAL A 88 -6.90 -0.44 -1.83
CA VAL A 88 -7.31 -0.62 -0.43
C VAL A 88 -6.07 -0.88 0.40
N HIS A 89 -5.86 -0.09 1.43
CA HIS A 89 -4.74 -0.27 2.35
C HIS A 89 -5.10 -1.35 3.39
N TYR A 90 -5.23 -2.58 2.92
CA TYR A 90 -5.72 -3.69 3.74
C TYR A 90 -4.77 -4.09 4.86
N LEU A 91 -3.47 -3.86 4.66
CA LEU A 91 -2.44 -4.25 5.64
C LEU A 91 -2.22 -3.17 6.70
N GLU A 92 -2.54 -1.92 6.39
CA GLU A 92 -2.24 -0.78 7.26
C GLU A 92 -2.76 -0.93 8.69
N PRO A 93 -4.03 -1.33 8.94
CA PRO A 93 -4.50 -1.52 10.31
C PRO A 93 -3.69 -2.55 11.09
N TYR A 94 -3.36 -3.66 10.47
CA TYR A 94 -2.58 -4.72 11.10
C TYR A 94 -1.15 -4.28 11.36
N LEU A 95 -0.56 -3.56 10.42
CA LEU A 95 0.80 -3.05 10.55
C LEU A 95 0.89 -2.02 11.67
N LYS A 96 -0.06 -1.11 11.78
CA LYS A 96 -0.11 -0.12 12.87
C LYS A 96 -0.20 -0.80 14.22
N GLU A 97 -1.02 -1.84 14.33
CA GLU A 97 -1.17 -2.61 15.56
C GLU A 97 0.15 -3.29 15.94
N VAL A 98 0.82 -3.91 15.00
CA VAL A 98 2.12 -4.56 15.21
C VAL A 98 3.17 -3.57 15.69
N ILE A 99 3.25 -2.42 15.03
CA ILE A 99 4.22 -1.37 15.39
C ILE A 99 3.93 -0.85 16.80
N CYS A 100 2.66 -0.64 17.14
CA CYS A 100 2.24 -0.18 18.45
C CYS A 100 2.66 -1.18 19.55
N GLU A 101 2.41 -2.47 19.32
CA GLU A 101 2.79 -3.52 20.24
C GLU A 101 4.31 -3.60 20.41
N ARG A 102 5.07 -3.46 19.33
CA ARG A 102 6.53 -3.48 19.38
C ARG A 102 7.07 -2.32 20.21
N LYS A 103 6.56 -1.12 19.99
CA LYS A 103 6.97 0.06 20.75
C LYS A 103 6.63 -0.07 22.23
N GLU A 104 5.47 -0.58 22.54
CA GLU A 104 5.03 -0.84 23.91
C GLU A 104 5.96 -1.84 24.60
N LYS A 105 6.31 -2.92 23.91
CA LYS A 105 7.22 -3.94 24.41
C LYS A 105 8.62 -3.38 24.65
N GLU A 106 9.13 -2.57 23.75
CA GLU A 106 10.42 -1.90 23.91
C GLU A 106 10.41 -0.96 25.13
N GLU A 107 9.32 -0.25 25.32
CA GLU A 107 9.16 0.65 26.47
C GLU A 107 9.16 -0.13 27.78
N TRP A 108 8.48 -1.26 27.82
CA TRP A 108 8.50 -2.17 28.96
C TRP A 108 9.91 -2.69 29.26
N ASN A 109 10.67 -3.03 28.22
CA ASN A 109 12.02 -3.58 28.37
C ASN A 109 13.03 -2.53 28.87
N LYS A 110 12.74 -1.25 28.71
CA LYS A 110 13.61 -0.16 29.21
C LYS A 110 13.49 0.07 30.70
N LYS A 111 12.48 -0.46 31.35
CA LYS A 111 12.27 -0.27 32.80
C LYS A 111 13.11 -1.27 33.62
#